data_6437c7d77594519cb3ec5689ca07e2bf
#
_entry.id   6437c7d77594519cb3ec5689ca07e2bf
#
_cell.length_a   1.000
_cell.length_b   1.000
_cell.length_c   1.000
_cell.angle_alpha   90.00
_cell.angle_beta   90.00
_cell.angle_gamma   90.00
#
_symmetry.space_group_name_H-M   'P 1'
#
loop_
_entity.id
_entity.type
_entity.pdbx_description
1 polymer ?
#
loop_
_entity_poly.entity_id
_entity_poly.type
_entity_poly.pdbx_seq_one_letter_code
_entity_poly.pdbx_strand_id
1 'polypeptide(L)'
;VQKMCSIAASMATLEFNRQMQQRVELAEEREAEIYKKSLDKGATFDCRAFNVPKEEVANNLYWRQLDAMRNSIQMLGQANFRHKELQHKNCRQIKEMLLTQKGLSWDDLPSQFQRGSCCIKGTYDFETLSVEPGTVRMHWVIDKDIPVFKDEGREYVNSRVYIGEGNE
;
A
#
# COMPACT_ATOMS: atom_id res chain seq x y z
N VAL A 1 -3.49 -8.30 22.44
CA VAL A 1 -2.94 -8.52 21.09
C VAL A 1 -3.96 -9.26 20.24
N GLN A 2 -4.40 -10.48 20.60
CA GLN A 2 -5.32 -11.30 19.79
C GLN A 2 -6.65 -10.59 19.46
N LYS A 3 -7.29 -9.92 20.45
CA LYS A 3 -8.51 -9.14 20.23
C LYS A 3 -8.31 -7.98 19.25
N MET A 4 -7.17 -7.31 19.31
CA MET A 4 -6.83 -6.23 18.35
C MET A 4 -6.70 -6.76 16.92
N CYS A 5 -6.03 -7.91 16.74
CA CYS A 5 -5.89 -8.54 15.44
C CYS A 5 -7.25 -8.93 14.86
N SER A 6 -8.12 -9.55 15.66
CA SER A 6 -9.47 -9.92 15.22
C SER A 6 -10.30 -8.72 14.81
N ILE A 7 -10.28 -7.64 15.59
CA ILE A 7 -11.01 -6.40 15.28
C ILE A 7 -10.45 -5.77 14.02
N ALA A 8 -9.13 -5.64 13.89
CA ALA A 8 -8.50 -5.04 12.72
C ALA A 8 -8.82 -5.80 11.43
N ALA A 9 -8.75 -7.14 11.45
CA ALA A 9 -9.12 -7.98 10.31
C ALA A 9 -10.59 -7.82 9.93
N SER A 10 -11.49 -7.81 10.91
CA SER A 10 -12.93 -7.63 10.68
C SER A 10 -13.26 -6.26 10.10
N MET A 11 -12.65 -5.20 10.64
CA MET A 11 -12.85 -3.83 10.14
C MET A 11 -12.30 -3.67 8.72
N ALA A 12 -11.12 -4.21 8.42
CA ALA A 12 -10.55 -4.17 7.08
C ALA A 12 -11.43 -4.91 6.07
N THR A 13 -11.93 -6.09 6.44
CA THR A 13 -12.85 -6.88 5.61
C THR A 13 -14.14 -6.10 5.32
N LEU A 14 -14.78 -5.57 6.35
CA LEU A 14 -16.03 -4.84 6.21
C LEU A 14 -15.87 -3.59 5.35
N GLU A 15 -14.86 -2.77 5.65
CA GLU A 15 -14.65 -1.51 4.95
C GLU A 15 -14.22 -1.73 3.49
N PHE A 16 -13.35 -2.70 3.21
CA PHE A 16 -12.96 -3.02 1.84
C PHE A 16 -14.17 -3.43 0.99
N ASN A 17 -15.01 -4.34 1.48
CA ASN A 17 -16.19 -4.79 0.75
C ASN A 17 -17.22 -3.64 0.57
N ARG A 18 -17.36 -2.77 1.56
CA ARG A 18 -18.20 -1.55 1.47
C ARG A 18 -17.68 -0.59 0.39
N GLN A 19 -16.38 -0.35 0.33
CA GLN A 19 -15.76 0.50 -0.70
C GLN A 19 -15.90 -0.10 -2.10
N MET A 20 -15.78 -1.41 -2.23
CA MET A 20 -16.01 -2.11 -3.50
C MET A 20 -17.45 -1.98 -3.96
N GLN A 21 -18.43 -2.08 -3.05
CA GLN A 21 -19.85 -1.85 -3.36
C GLN A 21 -20.07 -0.42 -3.91
N GLN A 22 -19.52 0.59 -3.24
CA GLN A 22 -19.61 1.98 -3.70
C GLN A 22 -18.98 2.18 -5.09
N ARG A 23 -17.85 1.51 -5.36
CA ARG A 23 -17.21 1.56 -6.68
C ARG A 23 -18.07 0.95 -7.78
N VAL A 24 -18.78 -0.13 -7.50
CA VAL A 24 -19.75 -0.71 -8.44
C VAL A 24 -20.85 0.29 -8.82
N GLU A 25 -21.32 1.06 -7.84
CA GLU A 25 -22.39 2.05 -8.03
C GLU A 25 -21.93 3.30 -8.81
N LEU A 26 -20.65 3.67 -8.69
CA LEU A 26 -20.08 4.90 -9.29
C LEU A 26 -19.33 4.66 -10.60
N ALA A 27 -19.01 3.41 -10.94
CA ALA A 27 -18.20 3.08 -12.11
C ALA A 27 -19.04 3.02 -13.39
N GLU A 28 -18.37 3.24 -14.52
CA GLU A 28 -18.97 2.96 -15.84
C GLU A 28 -19.22 1.45 -16.01
N GLU A 29 -20.15 1.09 -16.88
CA GLU A 29 -20.68 -0.29 -17.02
C GLU A 29 -19.58 -1.36 -17.13
N ARG A 30 -18.54 -1.10 -17.93
CA ARG A 30 -17.43 -2.06 -18.12
C ARG A 30 -16.59 -2.25 -16.85
N GLU A 31 -16.33 -1.19 -16.11
CA GLU A 31 -15.58 -1.24 -14.86
C GLU A 31 -16.43 -1.82 -13.74
N ALA A 32 -17.73 -1.48 -13.71
CA ALA A 32 -18.68 -2.01 -12.76
C ALA A 32 -18.76 -3.54 -12.80
N GLU A 33 -18.69 -4.16 -14.00
CA GLU A 33 -18.65 -5.62 -14.12
C GLU A 33 -17.40 -6.25 -13.47
N ILE A 34 -16.24 -5.59 -13.58
CA ILE A 34 -14.99 -6.05 -12.94
C ILE A 34 -15.12 -5.98 -11.42
N TYR A 35 -15.64 -4.86 -10.91
CA TYR A 35 -15.85 -4.68 -9.47
C TYR A 35 -16.91 -5.63 -8.92
N LYS A 36 -18.00 -5.89 -9.64
CA LYS A 36 -19.03 -6.90 -9.27
C LYS A 36 -18.42 -8.29 -9.10
N LYS A 37 -17.59 -8.74 -10.05
CA LYS A 37 -16.91 -10.03 -9.96
C LYS A 37 -16.00 -10.15 -8.73
N SER A 38 -15.38 -9.04 -8.32
CA SER A 38 -14.56 -8.97 -7.12
C SER A 38 -15.44 -8.98 -5.85
N LEU A 39 -16.56 -8.27 -5.87
CA LEU A 39 -17.52 -8.19 -4.77
C LEU A 39 -18.22 -9.53 -4.52
N ASP A 40 -18.61 -10.25 -5.59
CA ASP A 40 -19.26 -11.55 -5.49
C ASP A 40 -18.39 -12.61 -4.79
N LYS A 41 -17.08 -12.53 -4.96
CA LYS A 41 -16.12 -13.38 -4.24
C LYS A 41 -15.93 -12.95 -2.80
N GLY A 42 -16.11 -11.67 -2.53
CA GLY A 42 -15.76 -11.03 -1.28
C GLY A 42 -14.26 -11.00 -1.01
N ALA A 43 -13.81 -10.05 -0.22
CA ALA A 43 -12.46 -10.03 0.31
C ALA A 43 -12.49 -10.36 1.79
N THR A 44 -11.51 -11.13 2.25
CA THR A 44 -11.27 -11.40 3.67
C THR A 44 -9.84 -11.04 4.00
N PHE A 45 -9.62 -10.50 5.19
CA PHE A 45 -8.30 -10.11 5.67
C PHE A 45 -7.96 -10.89 6.93
N ASP A 46 -6.70 -11.24 7.09
CA ASP A 46 -6.14 -11.68 8.37
C ASP A 46 -5.28 -10.56 8.96
N CYS A 47 -5.07 -10.60 10.25
CA CYS A 47 -4.17 -9.70 10.95
C CYS A 47 -3.27 -10.49 11.90
N ARG A 48 -1.99 -10.19 11.85
CA ARG A 48 -0.98 -10.82 12.71
C ARG A 48 -0.20 -9.73 13.42
N ALA A 49 0.09 -9.97 14.69
CA ALA A 49 0.94 -9.11 15.49
C ALA A 49 2.13 -9.90 16.02
N PHE A 50 3.27 -9.26 16.03
CA PHE A 50 4.51 -9.80 16.55
C PHE A 50 5.35 -8.67 17.15
N ASN A 51 6.26 -9.03 18.04
CA ASN A 51 7.18 -8.08 18.64
C ASN A 51 8.42 -7.92 17.75
N VAL A 52 8.84 -6.67 17.57
CA VAL A 52 10.05 -6.31 16.85
C VAL A 52 10.92 -5.44 17.76
N PRO A 53 12.23 -5.70 17.89
CA PRO A 53 13.14 -4.77 18.55
C PRO A 53 13.04 -3.38 17.93
N LYS A 54 13.20 -2.35 18.74
CA LYS A 54 13.08 -0.95 18.33
C LYS A 54 13.95 -0.66 17.10
N GLU A 55 15.17 -1.12 17.11
CA GLU A 55 16.18 -0.89 16.07
C GLU A 55 15.83 -1.57 14.74
N GLU A 56 14.98 -2.59 14.79
CA GLU A 56 14.59 -3.42 13.64
C GLU A 56 13.27 -2.96 12.99
N VAL A 57 12.56 -2.00 13.56
CA VAL A 57 11.27 -1.54 13.01
C VAL A 57 11.42 -1.01 11.58
N ALA A 58 12.39 -0.12 11.35
CA ALA A 58 12.64 0.41 10.01
C ALA A 58 13.11 -0.68 9.04
N ASN A 59 13.93 -1.64 9.49
CA ASN A 59 14.34 -2.79 8.70
C ASN A 59 13.14 -3.67 8.33
N ASN A 60 12.24 -3.94 9.26
CA ASN A 60 11.05 -4.73 8.99
C ASN A 60 10.17 -4.07 7.90
N LEU A 61 9.91 -2.77 8.01
CA LEU A 61 9.14 -2.04 7.00
C LEU A 61 9.86 -1.99 5.64
N TYR A 62 11.18 -1.86 5.63
CA TYR A 62 11.96 -1.95 4.39
C TYR A 62 11.83 -3.33 3.72
N TRP A 63 11.93 -4.43 4.50
CA TRP A 63 11.72 -5.78 3.98
C TRP A 63 10.32 -5.96 3.39
N ARG A 64 9.29 -5.43 4.05
CA ARG A 64 7.92 -5.45 3.52
C ARG A 64 7.78 -4.66 2.23
N GLN A 65 8.47 -3.51 2.13
CA GLN A 65 8.50 -2.71 0.92
C GLN A 65 9.21 -3.43 -0.23
N LEU A 66 10.33 -4.11 0.02
CA LEU A 66 11.02 -4.94 -0.99
C LEU A 66 10.11 -6.05 -1.53
N ASP A 67 9.36 -6.70 -0.66
CA ASP A 67 8.38 -7.73 -1.07
C ASP A 67 7.25 -7.12 -1.90
N ALA A 68 6.74 -5.95 -1.52
CA ALA A 68 5.74 -5.22 -2.30
C ALA A 68 6.26 -4.86 -3.70
N MET A 69 7.49 -4.36 -3.81
CA MET A 69 8.12 -4.04 -5.09
C MET A 69 8.27 -5.27 -5.98
N ARG A 70 8.71 -6.40 -5.42
CA ARG A 70 8.80 -7.67 -6.13
C ARG A 70 7.44 -8.12 -6.65
N ASN A 71 6.43 -8.07 -5.80
CA ASN A 71 5.06 -8.46 -6.14
C ASN A 71 4.47 -7.54 -7.22
N SER A 72 4.72 -6.23 -7.15
CA SER A 72 4.31 -5.26 -8.16
C SER A 72 4.87 -5.60 -9.56
N ILE A 73 6.17 -5.92 -9.66
CA ILE A 73 6.78 -6.34 -10.92
C ILE A 73 6.13 -7.61 -11.45
N GLN A 74 5.91 -8.60 -10.58
CA GLN A 74 5.29 -9.87 -10.96
C GLN A 74 3.83 -9.67 -11.41
N MET A 75 3.05 -8.84 -10.71
CA MET A 75 1.67 -8.53 -11.08
C MET A 75 1.59 -7.83 -12.43
N LEU A 76 2.47 -6.85 -12.68
CA LEU A 76 2.54 -6.19 -13.98
C LEU A 76 2.91 -7.18 -15.09
N GLY A 77 3.85 -8.09 -14.81
CA GLY A 77 4.19 -9.19 -15.72
C GLY A 77 2.98 -10.09 -16.02
N GLN A 78 2.28 -10.55 -14.99
CA GLN A 78 1.09 -11.41 -15.12
C GLN A 78 -0.07 -10.75 -15.87
N ALA A 79 -0.19 -9.42 -15.79
CA ALA A 79 -1.19 -8.68 -16.54
C ALA A 79 -0.87 -8.60 -18.05
N ASN A 80 0.39 -8.79 -18.45
CA ASN A 80 0.86 -8.59 -19.83
C ASN A 80 1.34 -9.85 -20.53
N PHE A 81 1.63 -10.91 -19.79
CA PHE A 81 2.17 -12.16 -20.32
C PHE A 81 1.44 -13.38 -19.78
N ARG A 82 1.46 -14.47 -20.54
CA ARG A 82 0.92 -15.75 -20.10
C ARG A 82 1.84 -16.38 -19.04
N HIS A 83 1.27 -17.18 -18.16
CA HIS A 83 2.01 -17.86 -17.08
C HIS A 83 3.24 -18.63 -17.60
N LYS A 84 3.14 -19.32 -18.74
CA LYS A 84 4.26 -20.06 -19.35
C LYS A 84 5.43 -19.17 -19.74
N GLU A 85 5.18 -17.93 -20.16
CA GLU A 85 6.22 -16.97 -20.57
C GLU A 85 6.98 -16.40 -19.36
N LEU A 86 6.31 -16.32 -18.21
CA LEU A 86 6.88 -15.83 -16.95
C LEU A 86 7.55 -16.93 -16.12
N GLN A 87 7.33 -18.19 -16.46
CA GLN A 87 7.89 -19.32 -15.72
C GLN A 87 9.43 -19.24 -15.70
N HIS A 88 10.02 -19.41 -14.51
CA HIS A 88 11.45 -19.30 -14.27
C HIS A 88 12.09 -17.92 -14.58
N LYS A 89 11.29 -16.87 -14.73
CA LYS A 89 11.79 -15.50 -14.90
C LYS A 89 11.93 -14.78 -13.56
N ASN A 90 13.07 -14.13 -13.37
CA ASN A 90 13.26 -13.24 -12.23
C ASN A 90 12.72 -11.81 -12.53
N CYS A 91 12.61 -10.97 -11.51
CA CYS A 91 12.07 -9.62 -11.66
C CYS A 91 12.81 -8.77 -12.69
N ARG A 92 14.13 -8.90 -12.81
CA ARG A 92 14.92 -8.18 -13.81
C ARG A 92 14.52 -8.58 -15.23
N GLN A 93 14.39 -9.88 -15.48
CA GLN A 93 13.97 -10.41 -16.77
C GLN A 93 12.53 -9.99 -17.12
N ILE A 94 11.63 -9.98 -16.11
CA ILE A 94 10.25 -9.52 -16.30
C ILE A 94 10.22 -8.04 -16.69
N LYS A 95 10.98 -7.18 -16.01
CA LYS A 95 11.11 -5.75 -16.36
C LYS A 95 11.65 -5.55 -17.78
N GLU A 96 12.66 -6.30 -18.18
CA GLU A 96 13.23 -6.27 -19.52
C GLU A 96 12.20 -6.71 -20.58
N MET A 97 11.45 -7.78 -20.32
CA MET A 97 10.38 -8.25 -21.21
C MET A 97 9.25 -7.21 -21.34
N LEU A 98 8.85 -6.59 -20.23
CA LEU A 98 7.85 -5.53 -20.23
C LEU A 98 8.30 -4.35 -21.10
N LEU A 99 9.53 -3.90 -20.94
CA LEU A 99 10.09 -2.79 -21.71
C LEU A 99 10.22 -3.13 -23.19
N THR A 100 10.83 -4.26 -23.51
CA THR A 100 11.17 -4.61 -24.92
C THR A 100 9.98 -5.08 -25.74
N GLN A 101 9.03 -5.79 -25.12
CA GLN A 101 7.91 -6.41 -25.84
C GLN A 101 6.60 -5.64 -25.71
N LYS A 102 6.44 -4.82 -24.67
CA LYS A 102 5.21 -4.07 -24.40
C LYS A 102 5.41 -2.56 -24.34
N GLY A 103 6.65 -2.07 -24.36
CA GLY A 103 6.96 -0.65 -24.20
C GLY A 103 6.61 -0.12 -22.80
N LEU A 104 6.49 -0.99 -21.80
CA LEU A 104 6.10 -0.66 -20.43
C LEU A 104 7.33 -0.66 -19.51
N SER A 105 7.67 0.50 -18.98
CA SER A 105 8.72 0.64 -17.97
C SER A 105 8.09 0.58 -16.58
N TRP A 106 8.47 -0.40 -15.76
CA TRP A 106 8.05 -0.47 -14.37
C TRP A 106 8.64 0.69 -13.55
N ASP A 107 9.83 1.16 -13.91
CA ASP A 107 10.53 2.23 -13.20
C ASP A 107 9.84 3.60 -13.38
N ASP A 108 9.03 3.76 -14.43
CA ASP A 108 8.28 4.98 -14.71
C ASP A 108 6.89 4.99 -14.05
N LEU A 109 6.51 3.90 -13.37
CA LEU A 109 5.24 3.88 -12.64
C LEU A 109 5.28 4.82 -11.43
N PRO A 110 4.14 5.43 -11.07
CA PRO A 110 4.01 6.16 -9.81
C PRO A 110 4.45 5.31 -8.61
N SER A 111 5.09 5.95 -7.63
CA SER A 111 5.65 5.30 -6.43
C SER A 111 4.69 4.34 -5.75
N GLN A 112 3.42 4.72 -5.65
CA GLN A 112 2.38 3.90 -5.03
C GLN A 112 2.16 2.55 -5.73
N PHE A 113 2.37 2.46 -7.04
CA PHE A 113 2.25 1.21 -7.80
C PHE A 113 3.53 0.38 -7.75
N GLN A 114 4.67 1.00 -7.48
CA GLN A 114 5.94 0.30 -7.33
C GLN A 114 6.08 -0.30 -5.92
N ARG A 115 5.83 0.51 -4.88
CA ARG A 115 6.20 0.20 -3.49
C ARG A 115 5.14 0.49 -2.44
N GLY A 116 3.92 0.82 -2.88
CA GLY A 116 2.79 1.08 -1.99
C GLY A 116 2.69 2.53 -1.53
N SER A 117 1.83 2.74 -0.55
CA SER A 117 1.56 4.04 0.07
C SER A 117 1.51 3.90 1.58
N CYS A 118 1.66 5.01 2.30
CA CYS A 118 1.53 5.04 3.75
C CYS A 118 0.31 5.87 4.16
N CYS A 119 -0.45 5.36 5.13
CA CYS A 119 -1.47 6.15 5.82
C CYS A 119 -0.82 6.80 7.04
N ILE A 120 -0.71 8.10 7.04
CA ILE A 120 -0.01 8.88 8.07
C ILE A 120 -0.89 9.98 8.65
N LYS A 121 -0.57 10.45 9.85
CA LYS A 121 -1.18 11.66 10.38
C LYS A 121 -0.52 12.89 9.76
N GLY A 122 -1.34 13.74 9.18
CA GLY A 122 -0.92 15.01 8.58
C GLY A 122 -1.70 16.18 9.16
N THR A 123 -1.17 17.38 8.98
CA THR A 123 -1.87 18.63 9.25
C THR A 123 -2.40 19.20 7.95
N TYR A 124 -3.63 19.70 7.92
CA TYR A 124 -4.11 20.52 6.81
C TYR A 124 -3.67 21.96 7.00
N ASP A 125 -3.22 22.58 5.92
CA ASP A 125 -3.19 24.03 5.82
C ASP A 125 -4.63 24.55 5.66
N PHE A 126 -5.04 25.40 6.59
CA PHE A 126 -6.43 25.84 6.78
C PHE A 126 -6.97 26.81 5.74
N GLU A 127 -6.25 27.11 4.65
CA GLU A 127 -6.73 28.04 3.63
C GLU A 127 -7.94 27.51 2.84
N THR A 128 -8.25 26.22 2.93
CA THR A 128 -9.35 25.60 2.15
C THR A 128 -10.61 25.24 2.95
N LEU A 129 -10.61 25.35 4.27
CA LEU A 129 -11.76 25.02 5.12
C LEU A 129 -12.02 26.16 6.13
N SER A 130 -13.24 26.68 6.15
CA SER A 130 -13.72 27.74 7.06
C SER A 130 -13.70 27.29 8.52
N VAL A 131 -12.52 27.25 9.16
CA VAL A 131 -12.34 26.92 10.57
C VAL A 131 -11.53 28.02 11.24
N GLU A 132 -11.88 28.35 12.49
CA GLU A 132 -11.27 29.39 13.29
C GLU A 132 -9.73 29.33 13.32
N PRO A 133 -9.02 30.48 13.19
CA PRO A 133 -7.57 30.52 13.21
C PRO A 133 -7.02 29.99 14.55
N GLY A 134 -6.13 29.01 14.48
CA GLY A 134 -5.40 28.49 15.64
C GLY A 134 -5.65 27.04 16.03
N THR A 135 -6.61 26.34 15.42
CA THR A 135 -6.88 24.93 15.73
C THR A 135 -6.23 24.02 14.69
N VAL A 136 -5.07 23.47 14.99
CA VAL A 136 -4.44 22.42 14.17
C VAL A 136 -5.16 21.10 14.40
N ARG A 137 -5.97 20.64 13.44
CA ARG A 137 -6.56 19.30 13.50
C ARG A 137 -5.72 18.32 12.71
N MET A 138 -5.29 17.27 13.38
CA MET A 138 -4.62 16.15 12.73
C MET A 138 -5.65 15.21 12.10
N HIS A 139 -5.40 14.79 10.87
CA HIS A 139 -6.24 13.79 10.18
C HIS A 139 -5.36 12.77 9.48
N TRP A 140 -5.97 11.70 9.00
CA TRP A 140 -5.27 10.68 8.26
C TRP A 140 -5.17 11.06 6.78
N VAL A 141 -3.96 11.03 6.23
CA VAL A 141 -3.68 11.24 4.80
C VAL A 141 -2.99 10.03 4.21
N ILE A 142 -3.23 9.79 2.93
CA ILE A 142 -2.53 8.74 2.19
C ILE A 142 -1.36 9.38 1.44
N ASP A 143 -0.16 9.12 1.91
CA ASP A 143 1.06 9.49 1.22
C ASP A 143 1.35 8.45 0.12
N LYS A 144 1.22 8.88 -1.12
CA LYS A 144 1.38 8.03 -2.31
C LYS A 144 2.79 8.10 -2.89
N ASP A 145 3.63 9.01 -2.41
CA ASP A 145 4.99 9.20 -2.89
C ASP A 145 6.03 8.94 -1.79
N ILE A 146 5.93 7.77 -1.20
CA ILE A 146 6.86 7.33 -0.16
C ILE A 146 8.24 7.01 -0.73
N PRO A 147 9.35 7.32 0.00
CA PRO A 147 10.68 6.92 -0.41
C PRO A 147 10.90 5.40 -0.27
N VAL A 148 12.00 4.91 -0.83
CA VAL A 148 12.51 3.58 -0.46
C VAL A 148 13.06 3.68 0.96
N PHE A 149 12.61 2.79 1.87
CA PHE A 149 12.94 2.82 3.31
C PHE A 149 14.38 2.33 3.61
N LYS A 150 15.33 2.77 2.80
CA LYS A 150 16.75 2.47 2.89
C LYS A 150 17.53 3.77 2.96
N ASP A 151 18.68 3.76 3.62
CA ASP A 151 19.60 4.88 3.76
C ASP A 151 18.83 6.14 4.28
N GLU A 152 18.81 7.24 3.54
CA GLU A 152 18.08 8.45 3.90
C GLU A 152 16.56 8.24 4.04
N GLY A 153 15.98 7.31 3.28
CA GLY A 153 14.55 6.98 3.37
C GLY A 153 14.15 6.32 4.69
N ARG A 154 15.10 5.84 5.52
CA ARG A 154 14.81 5.35 6.87
C ARG A 154 14.26 6.43 7.78
N GLU A 155 14.67 7.67 7.59
CA GLU A 155 14.20 8.79 8.38
C GLU A 155 12.70 9.03 8.19
N TYR A 156 12.18 8.75 6.99
CA TYR A 156 10.74 8.78 6.75
C TYR A 156 9.98 7.85 7.72
N VAL A 157 10.50 6.66 7.98
CA VAL A 157 9.90 5.71 8.93
C VAL A 157 10.13 6.16 10.36
N ASN A 158 11.36 6.49 10.73
CA ASN A 158 11.76 6.83 12.09
C ASN A 158 10.98 8.04 12.64
N SER A 159 10.74 9.05 11.80
CA SER A 159 10.00 10.25 12.19
C SER A 159 8.49 10.03 12.35
N ARG A 160 7.94 8.91 11.86
CA ARG A 160 6.49 8.63 11.85
C ARG A 160 6.08 7.48 12.76
N VAL A 161 6.99 6.56 13.02
CA VAL A 161 6.74 5.48 13.97
C VAL A 161 7.16 5.95 15.35
N TYR A 162 6.17 6.21 16.22
CA TYR A 162 6.44 6.50 17.61
C TYR A 162 7.00 5.24 18.28
N ILE A 163 8.28 5.25 18.44
CA ILE A 163 8.99 4.26 19.24
C ILE A 163 9.14 4.90 20.61
N GLY A 164 8.18 4.65 21.50
CA GLY A 164 8.14 5.28 22.82
C GLY A 164 9.50 5.24 23.49
N GLU A 165 9.97 6.39 23.99
CA GLU A 165 11.02 6.42 25.00
C GLU A 165 10.45 5.68 26.21
N GLY A 166 11.08 4.56 26.56
CA GLY A 166 10.75 3.89 27.81
C GLY A 166 10.91 4.92 28.91
N ASN A 167 9.84 5.19 29.66
CA ASN A 167 9.97 5.85 30.95
C ASN A 167 10.96 5.00 31.77
N GLU A 168 12.20 5.47 31.92
CA GLU A 168 13.09 5.02 32.97
C GLU A 168 12.53 5.39 34.34
#